data_911714f97c39a9d053ff410114a20198
#
_entry.id   911714f97c39a9d053ff410114a20198
#
_cell.length_a   1.000
_cell.length_b   1.000
_cell.length_c   1.000
_cell.angle_alpha   90.00
_cell.angle_beta   90.00
_cell.angle_gamma   90.00
#
_symmetry.space_group_name_H-M   'P 1'
#
loop_
_entity.id
_entity.type
_entity.pdbx_description
1 polymer ?
#
loop_
_entity_poly.entity_id
_entity_poly.type
_entity_poly.pdbx_seq_one_letter_code
_entity_poly.pdbx_strand_id
1 'polypeptide(L)'
;MDRNLAIELVRVSEFAALAASKHIGRGNEKAADQAAVDAMRKCLNSLTISGTVVIGEGERDEAPMLYIGEKVGQGGPNVDIALDPLEGTTITAKGGENAMAVIASVSYTHLTLPTSDLV
;
A
#
# COMPACT_ATOMS: atom_id res chain seq x y z
N MET A 1 -8.47 15.17 5.24
CA MET A 1 -8.35 14.36 4.02
C MET A 1 -9.63 14.45 3.21
N ASP A 2 -9.49 14.53 1.92
CA ASP A 2 -10.61 14.51 1.01
C ASP A 2 -11.38 13.19 1.13
N ARG A 3 -12.71 13.29 1.21
CA ARG A 3 -13.57 12.11 1.31
C ARG A 3 -13.37 11.16 0.12
N ASN A 4 -13.21 11.71 -1.08
CA ASN A 4 -13.00 10.90 -2.27
C ASN A 4 -11.68 10.13 -2.19
N LEU A 5 -10.66 10.75 -1.65
CA LEU A 5 -9.38 10.06 -1.47
C LEU A 5 -9.51 8.90 -0.48
N ALA A 6 -10.26 9.07 0.59
CA ALA A 6 -10.48 7.99 1.55
C ALA A 6 -11.14 6.78 0.88
N ILE A 7 -12.14 7.03 0.03
CA ILE A 7 -12.83 5.96 -0.70
C ILE A 7 -11.87 5.30 -1.70
N GLU A 8 -11.05 6.09 -2.39
CA GLU A 8 -10.08 5.56 -3.34
C GLU A 8 -9.03 4.68 -2.67
N LEU A 9 -8.62 5.04 -1.45
CA LEU A 9 -7.67 4.23 -0.71
C LEU A 9 -8.24 2.85 -0.34
N VAL A 10 -9.53 2.76 -0.07
CA VAL A 10 -10.18 1.47 0.15
C VAL A 10 -10.00 0.58 -1.08
N ARG A 11 -10.16 1.15 -2.27
CA ARG A 11 -9.97 0.39 -3.51
C ARG A 11 -8.56 -0.11 -3.68
N VAL A 12 -7.58 0.65 -3.21
CA VAL A 12 -6.17 0.23 -3.28
C VAL A 12 -5.97 -1.08 -2.52
N SER A 13 -6.48 -1.15 -1.29
CA SER A 13 -6.37 -2.39 -0.49
C SER A 13 -7.22 -3.51 -1.09
N GLU A 14 -8.40 -3.20 -1.64
CA GLU A 14 -9.24 -4.18 -2.29
C GLU A 14 -8.55 -4.82 -3.51
N PHE A 15 -7.91 -4.02 -4.36
CA PHE A 15 -7.19 -4.56 -5.51
C PHE A 15 -6.04 -5.46 -5.10
N ALA A 16 -5.31 -5.09 -4.05
CA ALA A 16 -4.24 -5.93 -3.54
C ALA A 16 -4.80 -7.27 -3.04
N ALA A 17 -5.89 -7.22 -2.27
CA ALA A 17 -6.52 -8.42 -1.73
C ALA A 17 -7.07 -9.32 -2.84
N LEU A 18 -7.73 -8.73 -3.84
CA LEU A 18 -8.27 -9.50 -4.96
C LEU A 18 -7.16 -10.17 -5.76
N ALA A 19 -6.06 -9.46 -6.01
CA ALA A 19 -4.93 -10.02 -6.74
C ALA A 19 -4.30 -11.19 -5.97
N ALA A 20 -4.09 -11.01 -4.66
CA ALA A 20 -3.53 -12.05 -3.82
C ALA A 20 -4.45 -13.27 -3.71
N SER A 21 -5.77 -13.06 -3.75
CA SER A 21 -6.76 -14.12 -3.59
C SER A 21 -6.63 -15.23 -4.64
N LYS A 22 -6.11 -14.90 -5.80
CA LYS A 22 -5.90 -15.88 -6.87
C LYS A 22 -4.79 -16.89 -6.53
N HIS A 23 -4.02 -16.59 -5.51
CA HIS A 23 -2.89 -17.43 -5.07
C HIS A 23 -3.18 -18.18 -3.78
N ILE A 24 -4.41 -18.09 -3.27
CA ILE A 24 -4.80 -18.78 -2.03
C ILE A 24 -4.60 -20.28 -2.19
N GLY A 25 -3.86 -20.88 -1.25
CA GLY A 25 -3.68 -22.33 -1.22
C GLY A 25 -2.78 -22.90 -2.30
N ARG A 26 -2.07 -22.07 -3.05
CA ARG A 26 -1.20 -22.53 -4.12
C ARG A 26 0.22 -22.82 -3.70
N GLY A 27 0.56 -22.55 -2.46
CA GLY A 27 1.87 -22.87 -1.89
C GLY A 27 3.00 -21.98 -2.36
N ASN A 28 2.71 -20.83 -2.95
CA ASN A 28 3.73 -19.93 -3.49
C ASN A 28 3.60 -18.54 -2.86
N GLU A 29 4.34 -18.32 -1.78
CA GLU A 29 4.30 -17.04 -1.04
C GLU A 29 4.77 -15.87 -1.90
N LYS A 30 5.82 -16.07 -2.68
CA LYS A 30 6.38 -15.00 -3.51
C LYS A 30 5.40 -14.57 -4.59
N ALA A 31 4.70 -15.50 -5.22
CA ALA A 31 3.72 -15.17 -6.23
C ALA A 31 2.54 -14.39 -5.64
N ALA A 32 2.08 -14.79 -4.45
CA ALA A 32 1.00 -14.10 -3.76
C ALA A 32 1.40 -12.67 -3.41
N ASP A 33 2.59 -12.51 -2.84
CA ASP A 33 3.11 -11.21 -2.47
C ASP A 33 3.29 -10.31 -3.69
N GLN A 34 3.90 -10.84 -4.75
CA GLN A 34 4.13 -10.11 -6.00
C GLN A 34 2.82 -9.60 -6.60
N ALA A 35 1.79 -10.46 -6.61
CA ALA A 35 0.49 -10.08 -7.16
C ALA A 35 -0.12 -8.92 -6.37
N ALA A 36 -0.04 -9.00 -5.04
CA ALA A 36 -0.57 -7.93 -4.19
C ALA A 36 0.20 -6.63 -4.38
N VAL A 37 1.54 -6.70 -4.41
CA VAL A 37 2.41 -5.52 -4.62
C VAL A 37 2.10 -4.85 -5.95
N ASP A 38 2.05 -5.62 -7.02
CA ASP A 38 1.82 -5.07 -8.36
C ASP A 38 0.44 -4.39 -8.46
N ALA A 39 -0.58 -5.03 -7.90
CA ALA A 39 -1.93 -4.47 -7.91
C ALA A 39 -2.01 -3.19 -7.09
N MET A 40 -1.41 -3.18 -5.91
CA MET A 40 -1.42 -2.00 -5.04
C MET A 40 -0.66 -0.84 -5.69
N ARG A 41 0.52 -1.09 -6.21
CA ARG A 41 1.33 -0.06 -6.88
C ARG A 41 0.59 0.53 -8.07
N LYS A 42 0.01 -0.31 -8.91
CA LYS A 42 -0.74 0.14 -10.08
C LYS A 42 -1.91 1.01 -9.68
N CYS A 43 -2.66 0.61 -8.67
CA CYS A 43 -3.79 1.38 -8.20
C CYS A 43 -3.35 2.72 -7.61
N LEU A 44 -2.31 2.72 -6.75
CA LEU A 44 -1.77 3.95 -6.18
C LEU A 44 -1.32 4.93 -7.26
N ASN A 45 -0.67 4.42 -8.29
CA ASN A 45 -0.18 5.27 -9.39
C ASN A 45 -1.28 5.85 -10.25
N SER A 46 -2.50 5.36 -10.13
CA SER A 46 -3.65 5.93 -10.84
C SER A 46 -4.29 7.10 -10.09
N LEU A 47 -3.93 7.31 -8.83
CA LEU A 47 -4.55 8.35 -8.00
C LEU A 47 -3.93 9.73 -8.26
N THR A 48 -4.75 10.75 -8.06
CA THR A 48 -4.31 12.15 -8.20
C THR A 48 -3.73 12.64 -6.88
N ILE A 49 -2.58 12.10 -6.54
CA ILE A 49 -1.85 12.43 -5.32
C ILE A 49 -0.36 12.49 -5.62
N SER A 50 0.38 13.14 -4.75
CA SER A 50 1.83 13.06 -4.69
C SER A 50 2.16 12.26 -3.43
N GLY A 51 2.14 10.94 -3.55
CA GLY A 51 2.29 10.04 -2.43
C GLY A 51 3.74 9.64 -2.17
N THR A 52 4.06 9.44 -0.92
CA THR A 52 5.35 8.90 -0.50
C THR A 52 5.11 7.75 0.46
N VAL A 53 5.68 6.60 0.16
CA VAL A 53 5.60 5.46 1.07
C VAL A 53 6.54 5.71 2.24
N VAL A 54 5.99 5.85 3.44
CA VAL A 54 6.79 6.09 4.67
C VAL A 54 6.91 4.84 5.52
N ILE A 55 5.94 3.93 5.42
CA ILE A 55 6.04 2.60 6.00
C ILE A 55 5.67 1.63 4.88
N GLY A 56 6.60 0.79 4.52
CA GLY A 56 6.43 -0.14 3.40
C GLY A 56 7.05 -1.49 3.70
N GLU A 57 7.33 -2.25 2.65
CA GLU A 57 7.78 -3.63 2.79
C GLU A 57 9.30 -3.81 2.83
N GLY A 58 10.06 -2.80 2.54
CA GLY A 58 11.49 -2.97 2.51
C GLY A 58 12.19 -1.76 1.96
N GLU A 59 13.48 -1.92 1.72
CA GLU A 59 14.31 -0.86 1.22
C GLU A 59 14.34 -0.85 -0.31
N ARG A 60 14.86 0.24 -0.84
CA ARG A 60 14.83 0.54 -2.27
C ARG A 60 15.34 -0.58 -3.17
N ASP A 61 16.35 -1.31 -2.73
CA ASP A 61 16.98 -2.34 -3.56
C ASP A 61 16.29 -3.70 -3.47
N GLU A 62 15.22 -3.80 -2.72
CA GLU A 62 14.48 -5.04 -2.56
C GLU A 62 13.24 -5.09 -3.45
N ALA A 63 13.35 -4.58 -4.67
CA ALA A 63 12.29 -4.71 -5.65
C ALA A 63 11.93 -6.19 -5.83
N PRO A 64 10.65 -6.49 -6.04
CA PRO A 64 9.57 -5.60 -6.51
C PRO A 64 8.70 -4.97 -5.41
N MET A 65 9.15 -4.90 -4.22
CA MET A 65 8.38 -4.40 -3.09
C MET A 65 8.04 -2.91 -3.20
N LEU A 66 6.96 -2.51 -2.50
CA LEU A 66 6.66 -1.10 -2.28
C LEU A 66 7.57 -0.61 -1.15
N TYR A 67 8.65 0.03 -1.52
CA TYR A 67 9.72 0.37 -0.59
C TYR A 67 9.54 1.74 0.07
N ILE A 68 10.15 1.90 1.23
CA ILE A 68 10.14 3.17 1.95
C ILE A 68 10.82 4.24 1.10
N GLY A 69 10.12 5.35 0.90
CA GLY A 69 10.57 6.45 0.06
C GLY A 69 10.06 6.41 -1.37
N GLU A 70 9.42 5.34 -1.78
CA GLU A 70 8.87 5.24 -3.13
C GLU A 70 7.80 6.30 -3.35
N LYS A 71 7.84 6.94 -4.53
CA LYS A 71 6.86 7.94 -4.92
C LYS A 71 5.78 7.29 -5.76
N VAL A 72 4.54 7.58 -5.43
CA VAL A 72 3.38 7.03 -6.14
C VAL A 72 2.37 8.13 -6.46
N GLY A 73 1.53 7.87 -7.46
CA GLY A 73 0.49 8.82 -7.85
C GLY A 73 0.88 9.66 -9.06
N GLN A 74 -0.11 10.36 -9.59
CA GLN A 74 0.04 11.18 -10.80
C GLN A 74 0.34 12.64 -10.51
N GLY A 75 0.44 13.00 -9.25
CA GLY A 75 0.58 14.39 -8.84
C GLY A 75 -0.71 14.90 -8.22
N GLY A 76 -0.57 15.77 -7.23
CA GLY A 76 -1.68 16.31 -6.48
C GLY A 76 -1.27 16.60 -5.05
N PRO A 77 -2.21 16.55 -4.11
CA PRO A 77 -1.89 16.79 -2.72
C PRO A 77 -0.83 15.83 -2.20
N ASN A 78 0.05 16.33 -1.33
CA ASN A 78 1.07 15.51 -0.70
C ASN A 78 0.46 14.60 0.35
N VAL A 79 0.76 13.32 0.26
CA VAL A 79 0.22 12.30 1.14
C VAL A 79 1.34 11.34 1.56
N ASP A 80 1.44 11.08 2.84
CA ASP A 80 2.31 10.02 3.33
C ASP A 80 1.50 8.74 3.47
N ILE A 81 2.08 7.63 3.06
CA ILE A 81 1.37 6.36 2.97
C ILE A 81 2.12 5.28 3.76
N ALA A 82 1.36 4.58 4.60
CA ALA A 82 1.81 3.37 5.26
C ALA A 82 1.00 2.21 4.68
N LEU A 83 1.68 1.14 4.28
CA LEU A 83 1.00 0.04 3.61
C LEU A 83 1.63 -1.32 3.90
N ASP A 84 0.80 -2.34 3.68
CA ASP A 84 1.24 -3.71 3.57
C ASP A 84 0.31 -4.39 2.56
N PRO A 85 0.79 -4.67 1.34
CA PRO A 85 -0.06 -5.25 0.30
C PRO A 85 -0.60 -6.63 0.66
N LEU A 86 0.15 -7.41 1.42
CA LEU A 86 -0.29 -8.73 1.86
C LEU A 86 0.35 -9.08 3.19
N GLU A 87 -0.37 -8.81 4.25
CA GLU A 87 -0.04 -9.26 5.60
C GLU A 87 -0.49 -10.71 5.71
N GLY A 88 0.47 -11.62 5.83
CA GLY A 88 0.18 -13.03 5.92
C GLY A 88 0.39 -13.78 4.62
N THR A 89 1.56 -13.63 4.00
CA THR A 89 1.90 -14.34 2.75
C THR A 89 1.87 -15.85 2.93
N THR A 90 2.39 -16.33 4.05
CA THR A 90 2.40 -17.76 4.36
C THR A 90 0.99 -18.30 4.52
N ILE A 91 0.15 -17.57 5.25
CA ILE A 91 -1.26 -17.95 5.45
C ILE A 91 -1.97 -18.05 4.11
N THR A 92 -1.76 -17.08 3.24
CA THR A 92 -2.37 -17.07 1.91
C THR A 92 -1.92 -18.27 1.09
N ALA A 93 -0.63 -18.52 1.05
CA ALA A 93 -0.07 -19.64 0.28
C ALA A 93 -0.62 -20.98 0.75
N LYS A 94 -0.87 -21.13 2.04
CA LYS A 94 -1.41 -22.35 2.63
C LYS A 94 -2.93 -22.45 2.61
N GLY A 95 -3.62 -21.38 2.22
CA GLY A 95 -5.07 -21.36 2.22
C GLY A 95 -5.69 -21.15 3.61
N GLY A 96 -4.93 -20.57 4.52
CA GLY A 96 -5.42 -20.24 5.87
C GLY A 96 -6.26 -18.97 5.89
N GLU A 97 -6.63 -18.55 7.09
CA GLU A 97 -7.53 -17.42 7.29
C GLU A 97 -6.79 -16.18 7.80
N ASN A 98 -7.45 -15.03 7.66
CA ASN A 98 -7.04 -13.76 8.27
C ASN A 98 -5.84 -13.07 7.65
N ALA A 99 -5.51 -13.37 6.40
CA ALA A 99 -4.58 -12.53 5.66
C ALA A 99 -5.26 -11.20 5.34
N MET A 100 -4.49 -10.11 5.28
CA MET A 100 -5.03 -8.77 5.09
C MET A 100 -4.20 -7.96 4.11
N ALA A 101 -4.85 -6.98 3.46
CA ALA A 101 -4.18 -5.89 2.77
C ALA A 101 -4.51 -4.61 3.51
N VAL A 102 -3.50 -3.80 3.81
CA VAL A 102 -3.66 -2.65 4.70
C VAL A 102 -3.05 -1.41 4.07
N ILE A 103 -3.74 -0.28 4.22
CA ILE A 103 -3.21 1.02 3.83
C ILE A 103 -3.73 2.10 4.77
N ALA A 104 -2.86 3.05 5.09
CA ALA A 104 -3.21 4.23 5.86
C ALA A 104 -2.51 5.43 5.24
N SER A 105 -3.12 6.59 5.34
CA SER A 105 -2.52 7.78 4.79
C SER A 105 -2.74 9.01 5.65
N VAL A 106 -1.82 9.97 5.54
CA VAL A 106 -1.91 11.28 6.16
C VAL A 106 -1.72 12.33 5.08
N SER A 107 -2.68 13.24 4.98
CA SER A 107 -2.64 14.31 4.01
C SER A 107 -2.10 15.59 4.63
N TYR A 108 -1.22 16.28 3.90
CA TYR A 108 -0.65 17.56 4.34
C TYR A 108 -1.19 18.68 3.46
N THR A 109 -2.48 18.90 3.52
CA THR A 109 -3.13 19.82 2.59
C THR A 109 -2.95 21.30 2.93
N HIS A 110 -2.82 21.65 4.20
CA HIS A 110 -2.85 23.05 4.58
C HIS A 110 -2.11 23.37 5.86
N LEU A 111 -1.77 22.38 6.63
CA LEU A 111 -1.18 22.59 7.92
C LEU A 111 0.22 21.99 7.95
N THR A 112 1.16 22.86 8.24
CA THR A 112 2.51 22.44 8.49
C THR A 112 2.76 22.60 9.97
N LEU A 113 2.65 21.53 10.71
CA LEU A 113 3.01 21.54 12.11
C LEU A 113 4.51 21.41 12.21
N PRO A 114 5.18 22.38 12.85
CA PRO A 114 6.59 22.20 13.14
C PRO A 114 6.78 20.93 13.96
N THR A 115 7.80 20.17 13.62
CA THR A 115 8.07 18.91 14.30
C THR A 115 8.17 19.10 15.82
N SER A 116 8.70 20.24 16.25
CA SER A 116 8.84 20.55 17.66
C SER A 116 7.50 20.63 18.40
N ASP A 117 6.42 20.89 17.68
CA ASP A 117 5.09 20.95 18.28
C ASP A 117 4.52 19.58 18.57
N LEU A 118 5.11 18.55 18.03
CA LEU A 118 4.66 17.18 18.18
C LEU A 118 5.33 16.44 19.33
N VAL A 119 6.25 17.11 19.97
CA VAL A 119 7.10 16.47 20.98
C VAL A 119 6.64 16.83 22.37
#